data_6a688a74332d2dd1c168d371b0120fd5
#
_entry.id   6a688a74332d2dd1c168d371b0120fd5
#
_cell.length_a   1.000
_cell.length_b   1.000
_cell.length_c   1.000
_cell.angle_alpha   90.00
_cell.angle_beta   90.00
_cell.angle_gamma   90.00
#
_symmetry.space_group_name_H-M   'P 1'
#
loop_
_entity.id
_entity.type
_entity.pdbx_description
1 polymer ?
#
loop_
_entity_poly.entity_id
_entity_poly.type
_entity_poly.pdbx_seq_one_letter_code
_entity_poly.pdbx_strand_id
1 'polypeptide(L)'
;MKNLLFYGSTNYGKKLSKSDNLKFIELDKHFNTHVMTLGNKRENIKHNNVQISYLKKPKLIISQYLYFYFFNFRNFKKYCIENKIDIVSAKDPIAGFIPVIYKKIYDNNIKIIIEHHGDFLDLLLNQRKFNLKLLIKIIAKSISEFTYKNCDFIRGVEKTYTEKLADKYNKNYHYFPAWVDYTIFKKDTLNRNNFLFIGNIIPRKGVDFIIKNFNDFSLKNNFKEKLLIIGENQNSDYFNKCIDFVKQNEIKNIEFLGKKSQDEISYLLSSSRLLIMASNYEGLPRVLIESGLCATPSLATDIQGIKEPFGSDGGTLIYQLNNSFEFKSQLKTFVNDKNFENELQNKAHSLATKLSGANSFGNNWNKLIESLYE
;
A
#
# COMPACT_ATOMS: atom_id res chain seq x y z
N MET A 1 24.55 -15.93 -2.26
CA MET A 1 23.35 -15.08 -2.21
C MET A 1 23.78 -13.63 -2.38
N LYS A 2 22.98 -12.80 -3.07
CA LYS A 2 23.23 -11.36 -3.25
C LYS A 2 22.85 -10.60 -1.98
N ASN A 3 23.59 -9.53 -1.68
CA ASN A 3 23.30 -8.62 -0.55
C ASN A 3 22.32 -7.53 -1.01
N LEU A 4 21.05 -7.63 -0.62
CA LEU A 4 19.97 -6.70 -0.99
C LEU A 4 19.69 -5.71 0.14
N LEU A 5 19.87 -4.43 -0.11
CA LEU A 5 19.58 -3.35 0.82
C LEU A 5 18.25 -2.66 0.50
N PHE A 6 17.29 -2.74 1.41
CA PHE A 6 16.11 -1.86 1.41
C PHE A 6 16.44 -0.52 2.05
N TYR A 7 16.34 0.55 1.27
CA TYR A 7 16.68 1.90 1.68
C TYR A 7 15.44 2.81 1.69
N GLY A 8 15.03 3.26 2.87
CA GLY A 8 13.85 4.12 3.01
C GLY A 8 13.47 4.41 4.45
N SER A 9 12.51 5.30 4.65
CA SER A 9 12.07 5.78 5.97
C SER A 9 11.03 4.88 6.66
N THR A 10 10.99 3.58 6.35
CA THR A 10 10.07 2.65 6.99
C THR A 10 10.46 2.45 8.45
N ASN A 11 9.55 2.67 9.37
CA ASN A 11 9.82 2.50 10.80
C ASN A 11 9.54 1.06 11.21
N TYR A 12 10.60 0.30 11.45
CA TYR A 12 10.52 -0.99 12.11
C TYR A 12 10.72 -0.79 13.62
N GLY A 13 9.92 -1.44 14.45
CA GLY A 13 10.10 -1.41 15.90
C GLY A 13 11.43 -2.06 16.33
N LYS A 14 11.84 -1.87 17.59
CA LYS A 14 13.01 -2.59 18.15
C LYS A 14 12.89 -4.10 18.04
N LYS A 15 11.68 -4.61 18.07
CA LYS A 15 11.34 -6.01 17.80
C LYS A 15 10.46 -6.00 16.55
N LEU A 16 10.83 -6.79 15.57
CA LEU A 16 10.00 -6.94 14.36
C LEU A 16 8.61 -7.45 14.74
N SER A 17 7.59 -6.90 14.06
CA SER A 17 6.25 -7.50 14.11
C SER A 17 6.28 -8.93 13.55
N LYS A 18 5.29 -9.75 13.87
CA LYS A 18 5.16 -11.10 13.28
C LYS A 18 5.14 -11.01 11.74
N SER A 19 4.42 -10.05 11.21
CA SER A 19 4.29 -9.80 9.77
C SER A 19 5.60 -9.39 9.12
N ASP A 20 6.36 -8.45 9.72
CA ASP A 20 7.67 -8.06 9.20
C ASP A 20 8.67 -9.22 9.25
N ASN A 21 8.63 -10.00 10.33
CA ASN A 21 9.49 -11.18 10.46
C ASN A 21 9.20 -12.21 9.35
N LEU A 22 7.94 -12.52 9.07
CA LEU A 22 7.54 -13.42 8.00
C LEU A 22 7.98 -12.89 6.61
N LYS A 23 7.78 -11.60 6.35
CA LYS A 23 8.26 -10.93 5.15
C LYS A 23 9.76 -11.15 4.92
N PHE A 24 10.55 -10.96 5.96
CA PHE A 24 11.99 -11.13 5.85
C PHE A 24 12.41 -12.60 5.74
N ILE A 25 11.70 -13.53 6.39
CA ILE A 25 11.92 -14.97 6.21
C ILE A 25 11.73 -15.36 4.73
N GLU A 26 10.73 -14.81 4.02
CA GLU A 26 10.57 -15.07 2.59
C GLU A 26 11.72 -14.52 1.75
N LEU A 27 12.18 -13.31 2.05
CA LEU A 27 13.30 -12.69 1.33
C LEU A 27 14.63 -13.41 1.60
N ASP A 28 14.86 -13.87 2.83
CA ASP A 28 16.10 -14.54 3.26
C ASP A 28 16.31 -15.91 2.59
N LYS A 29 15.27 -16.48 1.97
CA LYS A 29 15.39 -17.67 1.12
C LYS A 29 16.22 -17.41 -0.14
N HIS A 30 16.27 -16.14 -0.59
CA HIS A 30 16.88 -15.75 -1.86
C HIS A 30 18.06 -14.78 -1.68
N PHE A 31 18.06 -13.95 -0.62
CA PHE A 31 19.01 -12.85 -0.44
C PHE A 31 19.54 -12.78 0.99
N ASN A 32 20.71 -12.18 1.15
CA ASN A 32 21.12 -11.63 2.44
C ASN A 32 20.46 -10.25 2.57
N THR A 33 19.45 -10.15 3.43
CA THR A 33 18.58 -8.97 3.50
C THR A 33 19.14 -7.93 4.46
N HIS A 34 19.29 -6.72 3.97
CA HIS A 34 19.71 -5.54 4.73
C HIS A 34 18.62 -4.48 4.69
N VAL A 35 18.51 -3.68 5.74
CA VAL A 35 17.62 -2.53 5.81
C VAL A 35 18.37 -1.34 6.38
N MET A 36 18.26 -0.18 5.74
CA MET A 36 18.71 1.09 6.32
C MET A 36 17.55 2.05 6.42
N THR A 37 17.23 2.48 7.65
CA THR A 37 16.06 3.30 7.96
C THR A 37 16.31 4.29 9.09
N LEU A 38 15.29 5.10 9.44
CA LEU A 38 15.33 6.05 10.56
C LEU A 38 14.83 5.40 11.85
N GLY A 39 15.52 5.71 12.95
CA GLY A 39 15.14 5.28 14.31
C GLY A 39 15.33 6.36 15.36
N ASN A 40 14.94 6.09 16.60
CA ASN A 40 15.11 7.05 17.72
C ASN A 40 16.57 7.24 18.10
N LYS A 41 17.40 6.22 17.90
CA LYS A 41 18.86 6.25 18.10
C LYS A 41 19.56 5.56 16.94
N ARG A 42 20.88 5.79 16.82
CA ARG A 42 21.73 5.05 15.88
C ARG A 42 22.04 3.69 16.49
N GLU A 43 21.61 2.64 15.81
CA GLU A 43 21.88 1.27 16.23
C GLU A 43 21.79 0.30 15.03
N ASN A 44 22.53 -0.79 15.12
CA ASN A 44 22.42 -1.92 14.19
C ASN A 44 21.84 -3.09 14.95
N ILE A 45 20.77 -3.67 14.44
CA ILE A 45 20.08 -4.79 15.05
C ILE A 45 20.05 -5.92 14.03
N LYS A 46 20.44 -7.13 14.46
CA LYS A 46 20.31 -8.34 13.65
C LYS A 46 19.10 -9.13 14.15
N HIS A 47 18.14 -9.37 13.27
CA HIS A 47 16.98 -10.23 13.51
C HIS A 47 17.05 -11.42 12.55
N ASN A 48 17.33 -12.63 13.07
CA ASN A 48 17.60 -13.80 12.24
C ASN A 48 18.69 -13.48 11.20
N ASN A 49 18.37 -13.52 9.92
CA ASN A 49 19.31 -13.19 8.83
C ASN A 49 19.25 -11.74 8.38
N VAL A 50 18.27 -10.94 8.85
CA VAL A 50 18.11 -9.53 8.45
C VAL A 50 18.94 -8.61 9.32
N GLN A 51 19.71 -7.74 8.68
CA GLN A 51 20.49 -6.71 9.34
C GLN A 51 19.81 -5.34 9.15
N ILE A 52 19.33 -4.73 10.25
CA ILE A 52 18.66 -3.44 10.24
C ILE A 52 19.57 -2.38 10.84
N SER A 53 19.93 -1.37 10.02
CA SER A 53 20.69 -0.19 10.43
C SER A 53 19.75 0.99 10.64
N TYR A 54 19.60 1.41 11.89
CA TYR A 54 18.84 2.60 12.26
C TYR A 54 19.74 3.82 12.28
N LEU A 55 19.36 4.84 11.55
CA LEU A 55 19.96 6.17 11.62
C LEU A 55 19.14 7.04 12.57
N LYS A 56 19.82 7.77 13.46
CA LYS A 56 19.13 8.66 14.41
C LYS A 56 18.33 9.72 13.63
N LYS A 57 17.02 9.73 13.79
CA LYS A 57 16.15 10.75 13.17
C LYS A 57 16.36 12.13 13.85
N PRO A 58 16.47 13.20 13.07
CA PRO A 58 16.42 14.58 13.60
C PRO A 58 15.09 14.86 14.28
N LYS A 59 15.08 15.86 15.20
CA LYS A 59 13.87 16.21 15.96
C LYS A 59 12.75 16.77 15.09
N LEU A 60 13.09 17.61 14.10
CA LEU A 60 12.11 18.23 13.20
C LEU A 60 11.78 17.32 12.01
N ILE A 61 10.49 17.18 11.69
CA ILE A 61 10.03 16.29 10.61
C ILE A 61 10.64 16.66 9.24
N ILE A 62 10.70 17.93 8.88
CA ILE A 62 11.29 18.40 7.62
C ILE A 62 12.79 18.05 7.59
N SER A 63 13.50 18.24 8.69
CA SER A 63 14.93 17.89 8.78
C SER A 63 15.18 16.37 8.70
N GLN A 64 14.20 15.52 9.08
CA GLN A 64 14.30 14.06 8.94
C GLN A 64 14.38 13.65 7.47
N TYR A 65 13.54 14.25 6.60
CA TYR A 65 13.57 13.98 5.17
C TYR A 65 14.85 14.49 4.54
N LEU A 66 15.22 15.74 4.79
CA LEU A 66 16.46 16.33 4.28
C LEU A 66 17.68 15.52 4.72
N TYR A 67 17.75 15.16 6.00
CA TYR A 67 18.85 14.38 6.53
C TYR A 67 18.97 13.02 5.87
N PHE A 68 17.86 12.26 5.81
CA PHE A 68 17.87 10.90 5.28
C PHE A 68 18.16 10.87 3.79
N TYR A 69 17.55 11.78 3.03
CA TYR A 69 17.61 11.74 1.57
C TYR A 69 18.79 12.52 0.96
N PHE A 70 19.39 13.45 1.70
CA PHE A 70 20.46 14.29 1.14
C PHE A 70 21.76 14.30 1.97
N PHE A 71 21.67 14.24 3.30
CA PHE A 71 22.85 14.37 4.15
C PHE A 71 23.41 13.06 4.68
N ASN A 72 22.78 11.92 4.36
CA ASN A 72 23.18 10.61 4.86
C ASN A 72 24.20 9.88 3.98
N PHE A 73 24.76 10.54 2.98
CA PHE A 73 25.64 9.91 1.99
C PHE A 73 26.83 9.17 2.60
N ARG A 74 27.50 9.76 3.59
CA ARG A 74 28.67 9.14 4.26
C ARG A 74 28.31 7.83 4.96
N ASN A 75 27.17 7.79 5.66
CA ASN A 75 26.72 6.58 6.34
C ASN A 75 26.29 5.51 5.34
N PHE A 76 25.58 5.92 4.27
CA PHE A 76 25.20 5.02 3.18
C PHE A 76 26.41 4.38 2.51
N LYS A 77 27.40 5.19 2.08
CA LYS A 77 28.67 4.72 1.50
C LYS A 77 29.38 3.73 2.42
N LYS A 78 29.59 4.11 3.68
CA LYS A 78 30.23 3.25 4.69
C LYS A 78 29.51 1.91 4.78
N TYR A 79 28.20 1.92 4.89
CA TYR A 79 27.38 0.72 5.02
C TYR A 79 27.48 -0.20 3.79
N CYS A 80 27.41 0.37 2.59
CA CYS A 80 27.51 -0.40 1.35
C CYS A 80 28.88 -1.12 1.23
N ILE A 81 29.97 -0.42 1.59
CA ILE A 81 31.32 -1.01 1.54
C ILE A 81 31.47 -2.12 2.59
N GLU A 82 31.11 -1.85 3.85
CA GLU A 82 31.28 -2.80 4.97
C GLU A 82 30.45 -4.07 4.78
N ASN A 83 29.27 -3.97 4.18
CA ASN A 83 28.34 -5.10 3.99
C ASN A 83 28.33 -5.64 2.55
N LYS A 84 29.22 -5.16 1.68
CA LYS A 84 29.35 -5.59 0.27
C LYS A 84 27.98 -5.62 -0.44
N ILE A 85 27.24 -4.51 -0.37
CA ILE A 85 25.89 -4.43 -0.95
C ILE A 85 25.95 -4.53 -2.47
N ASP A 86 25.26 -5.51 -3.03
CA ASP A 86 25.16 -5.72 -4.49
C ASP A 86 24.00 -4.92 -5.11
N ILE A 87 22.89 -4.81 -4.37
CA ILE A 87 21.63 -4.27 -4.88
C ILE A 87 21.00 -3.35 -3.82
N VAL A 88 20.52 -2.19 -4.25
CA VAL A 88 19.75 -1.27 -3.39
C VAL A 88 18.34 -1.12 -3.96
N SER A 89 17.33 -1.45 -3.15
CA SER A 89 15.95 -1.10 -3.41
C SER A 89 15.58 0.15 -2.63
N ALA A 90 15.40 1.27 -3.31
CA ALA A 90 14.99 2.52 -2.71
C ALA A 90 13.47 2.66 -2.77
N LYS A 91 12.85 2.96 -1.61
CA LYS A 91 11.39 2.98 -1.41
C LYS A 91 10.62 3.95 -2.31
N ASP A 92 11.27 4.99 -2.79
CA ASP A 92 10.70 6.01 -3.66
C ASP A 92 11.83 6.71 -4.44
N PRO A 93 11.52 7.53 -5.47
CA PRO A 93 12.55 8.16 -6.29
C PRO A 93 13.40 9.19 -5.53
N ILE A 94 12.90 9.80 -4.45
CA ILE A 94 13.73 10.71 -3.64
C ILE A 94 14.68 9.91 -2.76
N ALA A 95 14.24 8.80 -2.18
CA ALA A 95 15.12 7.87 -1.48
C ALA A 95 16.23 7.32 -2.41
N GLY A 96 15.93 7.14 -3.69
CA GLY A 96 16.89 6.69 -4.69
C GLY A 96 18.02 7.68 -5.02
N PHE A 97 17.92 8.95 -4.61
CA PHE A 97 18.90 9.98 -4.96
C PHE A 97 20.31 9.66 -4.45
N ILE A 98 20.48 9.36 -3.16
CA ILE A 98 21.78 8.96 -2.58
C ILE A 98 22.34 7.68 -3.22
N PRO A 99 21.58 6.57 -3.35
CA PRO A 99 22.04 5.37 -4.03
C PRO A 99 22.51 5.62 -5.46
N VAL A 100 21.80 6.42 -6.24
CA VAL A 100 22.18 6.76 -7.62
C VAL A 100 23.47 7.57 -7.67
N ILE A 101 23.65 8.56 -6.79
CA ILE A 101 24.91 9.32 -6.71
C ILE A 101 26.05 8.41 -6.30
N TYR A 102 25.85 7.54 -5.31
CA TYR A 102 26.88 6.57 -4.89
C TYR A 102 27.30 5.67 -6.04
N LYS A 103 26.34 5.12 -6.80
CA LYS A 103 26.63 4.32 -7.99
C LYS A 103 27.53 5.08 -8.99
N LYS A 104 27.18 6.31 -9.31
CA LYS A 104 27.91 7.11 -10.30
C LYS A 104 29.33 7.49 -9.89
N ILE A 105 29.58 7.68 -8.60
CA ILE A 105 30.85 8.22 -8.13
C ILE A 105 31.80 7.12 -7.62
N TYR A 106 31.25 6.06 -7.01
CA TYR A 106 32.08 5.11 -6.25
C TYR A 106 31.96 3.66 -6.72
N ASP A 107 30.80 3.21 -7.20
CA ASP A 107 30.59 1.80 -7.53
C ASP A 107 29.57 1.63 -8.66
N ASN A 108 30.06 1.56 -9.90
CA ASN A 108 29.22 1.37 -11.07
C ASN A 108 28.55 -0.02 -11.15
N ASN A 109 29.01 -0.99 -10.38
CA ASN A 109 28.49 -2.36 -10.42
C ASN A 109 27.23 -2.55 -9.56
N ILE A 110 27.04 -1.69 -8.54
CA ILE A 110 25.85 -1.76 -7.69
C ILE A 110 24.58 -1.52 -8.52
N LYS A 111 23.57 -2.34 -8.32
CA LYS A 111 22.28 -2.20 -9.00
C LYS A 111 21.30 -1.40 -8.16
N ILE A 112 20.61 -0.45 -8.78
CA ILE A 112 19.65 0.43 -8.11
C ILE A 112 18.24 0.19 -8.64
N ILE A 113 17.37 -0.27 -7.78
CA ILE A 113 15.94 -0.45 -8.01
C ILE A 113 15.17 0.70 -7.35
N ILE A 114 14.28 1.36 -8.08
CA ILE A 114 13.39 2.37 -7.51
C ILE A 114 12.00 1.78 -7.38
N GLU A 115 11.51 1.73 -6.14
CA GLU A 115 10.13 1.30 -5.88
C GLU A 115 9.15 2.45 -6.16
N HIS A 116 8.01 2.09 -6.75
CA HIS A 116 6.93 3.02 -7.05
C HIS A 116 5.61 2.47 -6.48
N HIS A 117 5.07 3.15 -5.46
CA HIS A 117 3.87 2.74 -4.73
C HIS A 117 2.63 3.58 -5.05
N GLY A 118 2.60 4.28 -6.18
CA GLY A 118 1.57 5.23 -6.58
C GLY A 118 2.12 6.63 -6.79
N ASP A 119 1.28 7.63 -7.09
CA ASP A 119 1.76 9.00 -7.34
C ASP A 119 2.40 9.60 -6.08
N PHE A 120 3.72 9.42 -6.00
CA PHE A 120 4.53 9.88 -4.88
C PHE A 120 4.49 11.42 -4.73
N LEU A 121 4.46 12.15 -5.86
CA LEU A 121 4.42 13.63 -5.83
C LEU A 121 3.08 14.13 -5.29
N ASP A 122 1.98 13.51 -5.71
CA ASP A 122 0.65 13.84 -5.20
C ASP A 122 0.55 13.53 -3.68
N LEU A 123 1.04 12.37 -3.26
CA LEU A 123 1.09 11.99 -1.85
C LEU A 123 1.94 12.95 -1.01
N LEU A 124 3.11 13.38 -1.53
CA LEU A 124 3.98 14.33 -0.84
C LEU A 124 3.33 15.69 -0.64
N LEU A 125 2.59 16.18 -1.64
CA LEU A 125 2.07 17.55 -1.67
C LEU A 125 0.69 17.70 -1.03
N ASN A 126 -0.18 16.70 -1.17
CA ASN A 126 -1.56 16.79 -0.72
C ASN A 126 -1.75 16.34 0.73
N GLN A 127 -0.86 15.50 1.26
CA GLN A 127 -0.93 15.07 2.66
C GLN A 127 -0.25 16.03 3.65
N ARG A 128 0.41 17.10 3.18
CA ARG A 128 1.18 18.02 4.03
C ARG A 128 0.89 19.48 3.73
N LYS A 129 0.81 20.28 4.80
CA LYS A 129 0.73 21.74 4.71
C LYS A 129 2.16 22.30 4.57
N PHE A 130 2.57 22.66 3.35
CA PHE A 130 3.82 23.36 3.07
C PHE A 130 3.53 24.77 2.58
N ASN A 131 4.20 25.77 3.15
CA ASN A 131 4.08 27.18 2.71
C ASN A 131 4.70 27.42 1.32
N LEU A 132 5.57 26.52 0.83
CA LEU A 132 6.27 26.59 -0.46
C LEU A 132 5.99 25.37 -1.33
N LYS A 133 4.71 24.96 -1.43
CA LYS A 133 4.31 23.76 -2.17
C LYS A 133 4.87 23.69 -3.60
N LEU A 134 4.86 24.81 -4.33
CA LEU A 134 5.32 24.86 -5.72
C LEU A 134 6.83 24.59 -5.83
N LEU A 135 7.63 25.23 -5.00
CA LEU A 135 9.10 25.03 -4.98
C LEU A 135 9.46 23.58 -4.61
N ILE A 136 8.81 23.05 -3.59
CA ILE A 136 9.01 21.64 -3.15
C ILE A 136 8.62 20.69 -4.29
N LYS A 137 7.54 20.98 -5.02
CA LYS A 137 7.11 20.19 -6.18
C LYS A 137 8.15 20.17 -7.29
N ILE A 138 8.71 21.34 -7.64
CA ILE A 138 9.74 21.46 -8.68
C ILE A 138 11.00 20.67 -8.28
N ILE A 139 11.49 20.85 -7.06
CA ILE A 139 12.68 20.16 -6.55
C ILE A 139 12.44 18.64 -6.52
N ALA A 140 11.33 18.19 -5.94
CA ALA A 140 11.01 16.78 -5.85
C ALA A 140 10.86 16.13 -7.25
N LYS A 141 10.24 16.84 -8.20
CA LYS A 141 10.14 16.39 -9.59
C LYS A 141 11.50 16.26 -10.25
N SER A 142 12.38 17.27 -10.12
CA SER A 142 13.73 17.25 -10.71
C SER A 142 14.58 16.09 -10.14
N ILE A 143 14.51 15.88 -8.82
CA ILE A 143 15.21 14.76 -8.16
C ILE A 143 14.65 13.41 -8.64
N SER A 144 13.33 13.28 -8.72
CA SER A 144 12.68 12.06 -9.19
C SER A 144 13.06 11.74 -10.64
N GLU A 145 13.07 12.74 -11.52
CA GLU A 145 13.51 12.59 -12.92
C GLU A 145 14.97 12.17 -13.02
N PHE A 146 15.86 12.81 -12.24
CA PHE A 146 17.27 12.41 -12.16
C PHE A 146 17.43 10.96 -11.70
N THR A 147 16.69 10.56 -10.67
CA THR A 147 16.77 9.22 -10.10
C THR A 147 16.25 8.16 -11.08
N TYR A 148 15.09 8.36 -11.70
CA TYR A 148 14.55 7.42 -12.69
C TYR A 148 15.43 7.30 -13.94
N LYS A 149 16.03 8.39 -14.41
CA LYS A 149 16.97 8.36 -15.55
C LYS A 149 18.23 7.53 -15.26
N ASN A 150 18.64 7.43 -14.01
CA ASN A 150 19.92 6.85 -13.62
C ASN A 150 19.82 5.57 -12.75
N CYS A 151 18.61 5.08 -12.46
CA CYS A 151 18.42 3.75 -11.86
C CYS A 151 18.60 2.65 -12.91
N ASP A 152 18.71 1.41 -12.45
CA ASP A 152 18.79 0.25 -13.34
C ASP A 152 17.39 -0.33 -13.60
N PHE A 153 16.48 -0.25 -12.63
CA PHE A 153 15.20 -0.93 -12.68
C PHE A 153 14.10 -0.16 -11.94
N ILE A 154 12.86 -0.31 -12.40
CA ILE A 154 11.69 0.25 -11.74
C ILE A 154 10.80 -0.91 -11.24
N ARG A 155 10.53 -0.93 -9.95
CA ARG A 155 9.57 -1.84 -9.35
C ARG A 155 8.29 -1.10 -8.99
N GLY A 156 7.16 -1.51 -9.56
CA GLY A 156 5.86 -0.96 -9.23
C GLY A 156 4.96 -1.91 -8.45
N VAL A 157 3.83 -1.41 -7.97
CA VAL A 157 2.78 -2.23 -7.35
C VAL A 157 1.64 -2.54 -8.31
N GLU A 158 1.51 -1.78 -9.40
CA GLU A 158 0.47 -1.87 -10.41
C GLU A 158 1.10 -1.80 -11.80
N LYS A 159 0.53 -2.51 -12.77
CA LYS A 159 1.11 -2.72 -14.10
C LYS A 159 1.20 -1.43 -14.91
N THR A 160 0.07 -0.87 -15.27
CA THR A 160 -0.02 0.17 -16.29
C THR A 160 0.75 1.43 -15.95
N TYR A 161 0.73 1.87 -14.69
CA TYR A 161 1.52 3.04 -14.29
C TYR A 161 3.02 2.73 -14.27
N THR A 162 3.39 1.50 -13.85
CA THR A 162 4.80 1.07 -13.85
C THR A 162 5.35 1.00 -15.25
N GLU A 163 4.58 0.46 -16.19
CA GLU A 163 4.88 0.38 -17.62
C GLU A 163 5.11 1.78 -18.21
N LYS A 164 4.12 2.67 -18.06
CA LYS A 164 4.23 4.06 -18.53
C LYS A 164 5.45 4.79 -17.97
N LEU A 165 5.79 4.52 -16.71
CA LEU A 165 6.95 5.13 -16.07
C LEU A 165 8.25 4.55 -16.64
N ALA A 166 8.31 3.25 -16.82
CA ALA A 166 9.45 2.54 -17.38
C ALA A 166 9.72 2.96 -18.83
N ASP A 167 8.69 3.03 -19.65
CA ASP A 167 8.77 3.51 -21.04
C ASP A 167 9.29 4.94 -21.11
N LYS A 168 8.75 5.83 -20.27
CA LYS A 168 9.19 7.24 -20.20
C LYS A 168 10.68 7.41 -19.96
N TYR A 169 11.29 6.52 -19.16
CA TYR A 169 12.69 6.61 -18.78
C TYR A 169 13.57 5.55 -19.44
N ASN A 170 12.99 4.74 -20.34
CA ASN A 170 13.64 3.60 -21.00
C ASN A 170 14.32 2.67 -19.97
N LYS A 171 13.53 2.09 -19.07
CA LYS A 171 13.98 1.21 -17.99
C LYS A 171 13.28 -0.13 -18.02
N ASN A 172 13.97 -1.18 -17.63
CA ASN A 172 13.35 -2.45 -17.31
C ASN A 172 12.48 -2.29 -16.06
N TYR A 173 11.40 -3.06 -15.98
CA TYR A 173 10.46 -2.98 -14.88
C TYR A 173 9.88 -4.34 -14.50
N HIS A 174 9.41 -4.41 -13.27
CA HIS A 174 8.55 -5.49 -12.79
C HIS A 174 7.50 -4.93 -11.84
N TYR A 175 6.34 -5.59 -11.75
CA TYR A 175 5.28 -5.13 -10.86
C TYR A 175 4.73 -6.32 -10.05
N PHE A 176 4.55 -6.09 -8.77
CA PHE A 176 3.88 -7.01 -7.85
C PHE A 176 3.44 -6.26 -6.60
N PRO A 177 2.42 -6.76 -5.86
CA PRO A 177 1.90 -6.10 -4.68
C PRO A 177 2.97 -5.81 -3.62
N ALA A 178 2.71 -4.81 -2.79
CA ALA A 178 3.41 -4.66 -1.53
C ALA A 178 3.08 -5.85 -0.62
N TRP A 179 3.95 -6.09 0.37
CA TRP A 179 3.75 -7.16 1.33
C TRP A 179 2.38 -7.10 2.02
N VAL A 180 1.68 -8.24 2.00
CA VAL A 180 0.47 -8.51 2.80
C VAL A 180 0.69 -9.81 3.55
N ASP A 181 0.33 -9.85 4.83
CA ASP A 181 0.52 -11.02 5.69
C ASP A 181 -0.63 -12.02 5.50
N TYR A 182 -0.39 -13.04 4.68
CA TYR A 182 -1.35 -14.11 4.41
C TYR A 182 -1.60 -15.05 5.61
N THR A 183 -0.82 -14.95 6.68
CA THR A 183 -1.04 -15.75 7.89
C THR A 183 -2.04 -15.10 8.85
N ILE A 184 -2.15 -13.77 8.79
CA ILE A 184 -3.15 -12.99 9.51
C ILE A 184 -4.46 -12.98 8.73
N PHE A 185 -4.40 -12.59 7.44
CA PHE A 185 -5.56 -12.54 6.57
C PHE A 185 -5.78 -13.91 5.91
N LYS A 186 -6.82 -14.61 6.32
CA LYS A 186 -7.15 -15.95 5.83
C LYS A 186 -8.65 -16.17 5.84
N LYS A 187 -9.10 -17.02 4.93
CA LYS A 187 -10.51 -17.43 4.85
C LYS A 187 -10.93 -18.13 6.15
N ASP A 188 -12.10 -17.74 6.68
CA ASP A 188 -12.72 -18.35 7.83
C ASP A 188 -14.21 -18.66 7.54
N THR A 189 -14.80 -19.58 8.31
CA THR A 189 -16.17 -20.05 8.14
C THR A 189 -17.17 -19.27 9.01
N LEU A 190 -16.90 -17.99 9.27
CA LEU A 190 -17.77 -17.14 10.07
C LEU A 190 -19.06 -16.75 9.34
N ASN A 191 -20.13 -16.54 10.12
CA ASN A 191 -21.35 -15.93 9.58
C ASN A 191 -21.08 -14.50 9.12
N ARG A 192 -21.45 -14.17 7.89
CA ARG A 192 -21.19 -12.89 7.24
C ARG A 192 -22.44 -12.03 7.23
N ASN A 193 -22.41 -10.92 7.97
CA ASN A 193 -23.59 -10.09 8.19
C ASN A 193 -23.41 -8.60 7.93
N ASN A 194 -22.15 -8.10 7.80
CA ASN A 194 -21.89 -6.67 7.72
C ASN A 194 -21.26 -6.28 6.40
N PHE A 195 -21.32 -4.99 6.12
CA PHE A 195 -20.56 -4.31 5.09
C PHE A 195 -19.42 -3.51 5.74
N LEU A 196 -18.29 -3.40 5.08
CA LEU A 196 -17.12 -2.74 5.65
C LEU A 196 -16.62 -1.62 4.75
N PHE A 197 -16.13 -0.56 5.38
CA PHE A 197 -15.11 0.31 4.84
C PHE A 197 -13.87 0.22 5.72
N ILE A 198 -12.68 0.08 5.12
CA ILE A 198 -11.40 0.05 5.85
C ILE A 198 -10.43 1.02 5.18
N GLY A 199 -9.97 2.01 5.94
CA GLY A 199 -8.98 3.00 5.47
C GLY A 199 -9.00 4.29 6.27
N ASN A 200 -7.99 5.15 6.08
CA ASN A 200 -7.99 6.46 6.72
C ASN A 200 -9.21 7.28 6.29
N ILE A 201 -9.83 7.95 7.24
CA ILE A 201 -11.03 8.77 6.96
C ILE A 201 -10.55 10.15 6.47
N ILE A 202 -10.43 10.25 5.14
CA ILE A 202 -9.97 11.44 4.40
C ILE A 202 -10.79 11.63 3.13
N PRO A 203 -10.89 12.84 2.56
CA PRO A 203 -11.70 13.11 1.36
C PRO A 203 -11.41 12.17 0.19
N ARG A 204 -10.14 11.84 -0.06
CA ARG A 204 -9.72 10.96 -1.15
C ARG A 204 -10.34 9.56 -1.09
N LYS A 205 -10.74 9.10 0.10
CA LYS A 205 -11.34 7.77 0.31
C LYS A 205 -12.87 7.75 0.14
N GLY A 206 -13.51 8.92 -0.02
CA GLY A 206 -14.93 9.03 -0.35
C GLY A 206 -15.90 8.43 0.68
N VAL A 207 -15.56 8.49 1.98
CA VAL A 207 -16.40 7.90 3.05
C VAL A 207 -17.79 8.55 3.10
N ASP A 208 -17.89 9.85 2.84
CA ASP A 208 -19.13 10.60 2.76
C ASP A 208 -20.04 10.10 1.61
N PHE A 209 -19.44 9.76 0.47
CA PHE A 209 -20.18 9.14 -0.63
C PHE A 209 -20.74 7.77 -0.24
N ILE A 210 -19.93 6.94 0.41
CA ILE A 210 -20.35 5.61 0.88
C ILE A 210 -21.52 5.74 1.86
N ILE A 211 -21.39 6.59 2.88
CA ILE A 211 -22.41 6.81 3.91
C ILE A 211 -23.76 7.20 3.29
N LYS A 212 -23.75 8.24 2.42
CA LYS A 212 -24.98 8.73 1.76
C LYS A 212 -25.64 7.63 0.94
N ASN A 213 -24.89 6.96 0.09
CA ASN A 213 -25.45 5.97 -0.83
C ASN A 213 -25.87 4.67 -0.15
N PHE A 214 -25.13 4.24 0.89
CA PHE A 214 -25.52 3.10 1.68
C PHE A 214 -26.82 3.38 2.48
N ASN A 215 -26.93 4.57 3.09
CA ASN A 215 -28.15 4.99 3.77
C ASN A 215 -29.34 5.06 2.81
N ASP A 216 -29.20 5.71 1.65
CA ASP A 216 -30.26 5.77 0.63
C ASP A 216 -30.70 4.37 0.17
N PHE A 217 -29.73 3.47 -0.03
CA PHE A 217 -30.00 2.09 -0.39
C PHE A 217 -30.79 1.36 0.72
N SER A 218 -30.35 1.52 1.97
CA SER A 218 -30.95 0.87 3.13
C SER A 218 -32.40 1.30 3.33
N LEU A 219 -32.68 2.60 3.23
CA LEU A 219 -34.04 3.14 3.36
C LEU A 219 -34.96 2.64 2.24
N LYS A 220 -34.51 2.66 0.97
CA LYS A 220 -35.33 2.26 -0.18
C LYS A 220 -35.63 0.77 -0.23
N ASN A 221 -34.77 -0.08 0.34
CA ASN A 221 -34.88 -1.53 0.26
C ASN A 221 -35.20 -2.18 1.62
N ASN A 222 -35.52 -1.38 2.65
CA ASN A 222 -35.70 -1.85 4.04
C ASN A 222 -34.56 -2.76 4.52
N PHE A 223 -33.32 -2.36 4.15
CA PHE A 223 -32.11 -3.14 4.38
C PHE A 223 -31.53 -2.83 5.76
N LYS A 224 -31.38 -3.87 6.61
CA LYS A 224 -31.03 -3.72 8.04
C LYS A 224 -29.58 -4.02 8.38
N GLU A 225 -28.80 -4.57 7.45
CA GLU A 225 -27.40 -4.89 7.70
C GLU A 225 -26.59 -3.61 7.93
N LYS A 226 -25.53 -3.73 8.73
CA LYS A 226 -24.71 -2.58 9.13
C LYS A 226 -23.57 -2.33 8.15
N LEU A 227 -23.22 -1.06 8.01
CA LEU A 227 -21.94 -0.61 7.46
C LEU A 227 -21.01 -0.22 8.61
N LEU A 228 -19.90 -0.93 8.74
CA LEU A 228 -18.86 -0.66 9.73
C LEU A 228 -17.71 0.13 9.08
N ILE A 229 -17.39 1.30 9.63
CA ILE A 229 -16.35 2.19 9.12
C ILE A 229 -15.15 2.10 10.04
N ILE A 230 -14.03 1.59 9.49
CA ILE A 230 -12.79 1.31 10.22
C ILE A 230 -11.67 2.19 9.69
N GLY A 231 -10.99 2.93 10.57
CA GLY A 231 -9.84 3.72 10.21
C GLY A 231 -9.55 4.89 11.16
N GLU A 232 -8.37 5.49 10.94
CA GLU A 232 -7.98 6.69 11.68
C GLU A 232 -8.60 7.95 11.09
N ASN A 233 -8.96 8.87 11.98
CA ASN A 233 -9.25 10.25 11.61
C ASN A 233 -7.93 10.98 11.30
N GLN A 234 -7.63 11.16 10.02
CA GLN A 234 -6.48 11.96 9.56
C GLN A 234 -6.88 13.33 8.98
N ASN A 235 -8.18 13.65 8.98
CA ASN A 235 -8.73 14.95 8.59
C ASN A 235 -9.97 15.24 9.44
N SER A 236 -9.78 16.01 10.50
CA SER A 236 -10.82 16.27 11.50
C SER A 236 -12.08 16.93 10.92
N ASP A 237 -11.93 17.87 9.99
CA ASP A 237 -13.08 18.56 9.38
C ASP A 237 -13.92 17.61 8.53
N TYR A 238 -13.26 16.76 7.73
CA TYR A 238 -13.94 15.77 6.93
C TYR A 238 -14.59 14.67 7.78
N PHE A 239 -13.88 14.20 8.81
CA PHE A 239 -14.39 13.20 9.75
C PHE A 239 -15.65 13.72 10.47
N ASN A 240 -15.60 14.96 10.99
CA ASN A 240 -16.73 15.58 11.67
C ASN A 240 -17.92 15.71 10.73
N LYS A 241 -17.73 16.13 9.47
CA LYS A 241 -18.81 16.15 8.46
C LYS A 241 -19.48 14.80 8.28
N CYS A 242 -18.70 13.71 8.24
CA CYS A 242 -19.23 12.35 8.13
C CYS A 242 -20.06 11.95 9.38
N ILE A 243 -19.54 12.23 10.57
CA ILE A 243 -20.22 11.95 11.84
C ILE A 243 -21.50 12.78 11.97
N ASP A 244 -21.44 14.08 11.68
CA ASP A 244 -22.58 14.99 11.78
C ASP A 244 -23.70 14.58 10.81
N PHE A 245 -23.33 14.16 9.59
CA PHE A 245 -24.31 13.64 8.65
C PHE A 245 -25.05 12.41 9.20
N VAL A 246 -24.33 11.46 9.81
CA VAL A 246 -24.92 10.26 10.42
C VAL A 246 -25.84 10.63 11.57
N LYS A 247 -25.42 11.57 12.44
CA LYS A 247 -26.23 12.03 13.59
C LYS A 247 -27.48 12.81 13.17
N GLN A 248 -27.32 13.79 12.27
CA GLN A 248 -28.43 14.66 11.82
C GLN A 248 -29.52 13.91 11.06
N ASN A 249 -29.15 12.81 10.40
CA ASN A 249 -30.11 11.96 9.68
C ASN A 249 -30.53 10.72 10.49
N GLU A 250 -30.18 10.64 11.79
CA GLU A 250 -30.52 9.55 12.71
C GLU A 250 -30.22 8.14 12.14
N ILE A 251 -29.11 8.01 11.41
CA ILE A 251 -28.75 6.77 10.73
C ILE A 251 -28.27 5.74 11.75
N LYS A 252 -28.98 4.63 11.91
CA LYS A 252 -28.73 3.61 12.95
C LYS A 252 -27.88 2.43 12.49
N ASN A 253 -27.77 2.22 11.19
CA ASN A 253 -27.06 1.08 10.60
C ASN A 253 -25.67 1.43 10.06
N ILE A 254 -25.09 2.59 10.45
CA ILE A 254 -23.71 2.98 10.14
C ILE A 254 -22.97 3.22 11.44
N GLU A 255 -21.82 2.56 11.61
CA GLU A 255 -21.03 2.59 12.84
C GLU A 255 -19.56 2.86 12.58
N PHE A 256 -18.98 3.82 13.32
CA PHE A 256 -17.54 4.14 13.25
C PHE A 256 -16.81 3.40 14.36
N LEU A 257 -15.93 2.47 13.98
CA LEU A 257 -15.19 1.61 14.91
C LEU A 257 -13.80 2.14 15.28
N GLY A 258 -13.37 3.24 14.65
CA GLY A 258 -12.01 3.78 14.84
C GLY A 258 -10.94 2.87 14.26
N LYS A 259 -9.70 3.04 14.74
CA LYS A 259 -8.56 2.22 14.34
C LYS A 259 -8.64 0.84 14.96
N LYS A 260 -8.32 -0.19 14.17
CA LYS A 260 -8.29 -1.60 14.58
C LYS A 260 -6.91 -2.22 14.31
N SER A 261 -6.55 -3.24 15.05
CA SER A 261 -5.38 -4.08 14.80
C SER A 261 -5.57 -4.95 13.55
N GLN A 262 -4.49 -5.50 13.01
CA GLN A 262 -4.57 -6.40 11.86
C GLN A 262 -5.41 -7.66 12.14
N ASP A 263 -5.29 -8.23 13.35
CA ASP A 263 -6.09 -9.38 13.76
C ASP A 263 -7.61 -9.05 13.83
N GLU A 264 -7.96 -7.88 14.41
CA GLU A 264 -9.35 -7.41 14.42
C GLU A 264 -9.87 -7.12 13.00
N ILE A 265 -9.04 -6.54 12.12
CA ILE A 265 -9.39 -6.30 10.71
C ILE A 265 -9.63 -7.62 9.99
N SER A 266 -8.78 -8.63 10.20
CA SER A 266 -8.94 -9.96 9.61
C SER A 266 -10.25 -10.62 10.05
N TYR A 267 -10.57 -10.56 11.35
CA TYR A 267 -11.84 -11.06 11.88
C TYR A 267 -13.06 -10.33 11.25
N LEU A 268 -13.01 -9.00 11.21
CA LEU A 268 -14.10 -8.20 10.63
C LEU A 268 -14.27 -8.45 9.13
N LEU A 269 -13.17 -8.60 8.37
CA LEU A 269 -13.24 -9.01 6.97
C LEU A 269 -13.89 -10.38 6.84
N SER A 270 -13.41 -11.38 7.58
CA SER A 270 -13.94 -12.77 7.50
C SER A 270 -15.42 -12.88 7.89
N SER A 271 -15.91 -12.00 8.78
CA SER A 271 -17.30 -11.93 9.21
C SER A 271 -18.19 -10.97 8.41
N SER A 272 -17.66 -10.37 7.33
CA SER A 272 -18.41 -9.42 6.52
C SER A 272 -18.73 -9.96 5.14
N ARG A 273 -19.83 -9.47 4.56
CA ARG A 273 -20.31 -9.86 3.23
C ARG A 273 -19.53 -9.15 2.12
N LEU A 274 -19.23 -7.85 2.31
CA LEU A 274 -18.67 -6.99 1.26
C LEU A 274 -17.78 -5.89 1.86
N LEU A 275 -16.61 -5.67 1.25
CA LEU A 275 -15.81 -4.47 1.47
C LEU A 275 -16.24 -3.39 0.47
N ILE A 276 -16.46 -2.16 0.93
CA ILE A 276 -16.86 -1.02 0.09
C ILE A 276 -15.73 0.02 0.03
N MET A 277 -15.39 0.48 -1.16
CA MET A 277 -14.41 1.53 -1.42
C MET A 277 -14.96 2.58 -2.39
N ALA A 278 -14.71 3.87 -2.10
CA ALA A 278 -15.05 5.00 -2.97
C ALA A 278 -13.85 5.91 -3.22
N SER A 279 -12.67 5.33 -3.34
CA SER A 279 -11.44 6.10 -3.48
C SER A 279 -11.37 6.79 -4.84
N ASN A 280 -10.93 8.06 -4.85
CA ASN A 280 -10.68 8.80 -6.08
C ASN A 280 -9.36 8.40 -6.76
N TYR A 281 -8.43 7.86 -6.00
CA TYR A 281 -7.12 7.41 -6.46
C TYR A 281 -6.53 6.35 -5.52
N GLU A 282 -5.97 5.30 -6.10
CA GLU A 282 -5.14 4.27 -5.43
C GLU A 282 -4.03 3.81 -6.38
N GLY A 283 -2.89 3.40 -5.82
CA GLY A 283 -1.90 2.65 -6.57
C GLY A 283 -2.35 1.20 -6.71
N LEU A 284 -2.13 0.40 -5.67
CA LEU A 284 -2.74 -0.92 -5.48
C LEU A 284 -3.21 -1.01 -4.03
N PRO A 285 -4.52 -0.97 -3.75
CA PRO A 285 -5.02 -0.95 -2.39
C PRO A 285 -4.84 -2.30 -1.71
N ARG A 286 -3.93 -2.36 -0.73
CA ARG A 286 -3.65 -3.59 0.03
C ARG A 286 -4.91 -4.21 0.64
N VAL A 287 -5.85 -3.38 1.06
CA VAL A 287 -7.09 -3.82 1.68
C VAL A 287 -7.94 -4.72 0.77
N LEU A 288 -7.84 -4.59 -0.56
CA LEU A 288 -8.50 -5.51 -1.49
C LEU A 288 -7.85 -6.90 -1.50
N ILE A 289 -6.52 -6.96 -1.33
CA ILE A 289 -5.82 -8.24 -1.17
C ILE A 289 -6.16 -8.85 0.18
N GLU A 290 -6.11 -8.07 1.25
CA GLU A 290 -6.47 -8.47 2.62
C GLU A 290 -7.90 -9.01 2.66
N SER A 291 -8.83 -8.31 2.03
CA SER A 291 -10.23 -8.71 1.87
C SER A 291 -10.37 -10.04 1.10
N GLY A 292 -9.70 -10.14 -0.05
CA GLY A 292 -9.72 -11.36 -0.86
C GLY A 292 -9.12 -12.56 -0.14
N LEU A 293 -8.02 -12.42 0.60
CA LEU A 293 -7.46 -13.50 1.43
C LEU A 293 -8.47 -14.01 2.47
N CYS A 294 -9.32 -13.12 3.00
CA CYS A 294 -10.44 -13.45 3.87
C CYS A 294 -11.67 -13.97 3.09
N ALA A 295 -11.59 -14.16 1.78
CA ALA A 295 -12.71 -14.49 0.89
C ALA A 295 -13.87 -13.49 1.00
N THR A 296 -13.58 -12.21 1.19
CA THR A 296 -14.55 -11.13 1.23
C THR A 296 -14.45 -10.32 -0.05
N PRO A 297 -15.48 -10.37 -0.92
CA PRO A 297 -15.50 -9.61 -2.17
C PRO A 297 -15.61 -8.12 -1.90
N SER A 298 -15.50 -7.31 -2.93
CA SER A 298 -15.54 -5.87 -2.78
C SER A 298 -16.42 -5.17 -3.81
N LEU A 299 -16.87 -3.95 -3.46
CA LEU A 299 -17.49 -2.98 -4.34
C LEU A 299 -16.62 -1.73 -4.35
N ALA A 300 -16.07 -1.36 -5.50
CA ALA A 300 -15.06 -0.31 -5.58
C ALA A 300 -15.18 0.56 -6.83
N THR A 301 -14.61 1.76 -6.76
CA THR A 301 -14.59 2.72 -7.88
C THR A 301 -13.77 2.24 -9.07
N ASP A 302 -14.24 2.57 -10.29
CA ASP A 302 -13.53 2.37 -11.56
C ASP A 302 -12.32 3.30 -11.66
N ILE A 303 -11.25 2.95 -10.95
CA ILE A 303 -9.94 3.60 -11.04
C ILE A 303 -8.87 2.58 -11.40
N GLN A 304 -7.82 3.03 -12.05
CA GLN A 304 -6.82 2.17 -12.66
C GLN A 304 -6.20 1.17 -11.69
N GLY A 305 -5.80 1.58 -10.50
CA GLY A 305 -5.21 0.70 -9.47
C GLY A 305 -6.19 -0.32 -8.86
N ILE A 306 -7.48 -0.29 -9.23
CA ILE A 306 -8.51 -1.22 -8.77
C ILE A 306 -9.04 -2.06 -9.94
N LYS A 307 -9.51 -1.41 -11.00
CA LYS A 307 -10.17 -2.06 -12.13
C LYS A 307 -9.29 -3.13 -12.79
N GLU A 308 -8.06 -2.75 -13.11
CA GLU A 308 -7.13 -3.64 -13.83
C GLU A 308 -6.79 -4.90 -13.01
N PRO A 309 -6.32 -4.79 -11.75
CA PRO A 309 -5.95 -5.99 -11.00
C PRO A 309 -7.12 -6.74 -10.35
N PHE A 310 -8.23 -6.08 -10.03
CA PHE A 310 -9.29 -6.66 -9.19
C PHE A 310 -10.69 -6.70 -9.83
N GLY A 311 -10.89 -6.24 -11.05
CA GLY A 311 -12.20 -6.18 -11.71
C GLY A 311 -13.02 -7.46 -11.59
N SER A 312 -14.02 -7.67 -12.43
CA SER A 312 -15.00 -8.76 -12.33
C SER A 312 -14.39 -10.15 -12.11
N ASP A 313 -13.21 -10.41 -12.69
CA ASP A 313 -12.52 -11.71 -12.53
C ASP A 313 -11.80 -11.83 -11.18
N GLY A 314 -11.56 -10.72 -10.50
CA GLY A 314 -10.94 -10.64 -9.17
C GLY A 314 -11.93 -10.54 -8.02
N GLY A 315 -13.24 -10.72 -8.26
CA GLY A 315 -14.26 -10.67 -7.20
C GLY A 315 -14.55 -9.26 -6.68
N THR A 316 -14.29 -8.22 -7.50
CA THR A 316 -14.59 -6.82 -7.18
C THR A 316 -15.64 -6.28 -8.16
N LEU A 317 -16.77 -5.86 -7.63
CA LEU A 317 -17.78 -5.11 -8.36
C LEU A 317 -17.27 -3.70 -8.60
N ILE A 318 -17.33 -3.23 -9.83
CA ILE A 318 -16.81 -1.92 -10.22
C ILE A 318 -17.97 -0.96 -10.50
N TYR A 319 -17.85 0.30 -10.07
CA TYR A 319 -18.76 1.38 -10.41
C TYR A 319 -17.98 2.66 -10.73
N GLN A 320 -18.54 3.51 -11.60
CA GLN A 320 -17.93 4.78 -11.99
C GLN A 320 -17.80 5.73 -10.81
N LEU A 321 -16.69 6.44 -10.72
CA LEU A 321 -16.42 7.40 -9.65
C LEU A 321 -17.59 8.41 -9.50
N ASN A 322 -18.10 8.56 -8.27
CA ASN A 322 -19.25 9.41 -7.92
C ASN A 322 -20.59 9.01 -8.58
N ASN A 323 -20.69 7.83 -9.20
CA ASN A 323 -21.95 7.36 -9.77
C ASN A 323 -22.79 6.62 -8.72
N SER A 324 -23.70 7.36 -8.07
CA SER A 324 -24.61 6.83 -7.06
C SER A 324 -25.59 5.78 -7.61
N PHE A 325 -25.95 5.87 -8.89
CA PHE A 325 -26.88 4.91 -9.49
C PHE A 325 -26.19 3.54 -9.65
N GLU A 326 -25.00 3.51 -10.26
CA GLU A 326 -24.23 2.27 -10.43
C GLU A 326 -23.86 1.64 -9.08
N PHE A 327 -23.40 2.45 -8.11
CA PHE A 327 -23.10 1.99 -6.76
C PHE A 327 -24.29 1.20 -6.16
N LYS A 328 -25.48 1.81 -6.18
CA LYS A 328 -26.70 1.19 -5.63
C LYS A 328 -27.18 0.00 -6.45
N SER A 329 -27.03 0.04 -7.76
CA SER A 329 -27.36 -1.08 -8.67
C SER A 329 -26.48 -2.30 -8.39
N GLN A 330 -25.15 -2.11 -8.32
CA GLN A 330 -24.21 -3.20 -7.98
C GLN A 330 -24.48 -3.78 -6.60
N LEU A 331 -24.73 -2.91 -5.62
CA LEU A 331 -25.08 -3.35 -4.26
C LEU A 331 -26.38 -4.16 -4.24
N LYS A 332 -27.40 -3.74 -5.01
CA LYS A 332 -28.68 -4.46 -5.13
C LYS A 332 -28.49 -5.85 -5.76
N THR A 333 -27.72 -5.94 -6.84
CA THR A 333 -27.40 -7.23 -7.48
C THR A 333 -26.73 -8.16 -6.48
N PHE A 334 -25.72 -7.66 -5.77
CA PHE A 334 -24.98 -8.43 -4.78
C PHE A 334 -25.85 -8.97 -3.65
N VAL A 335 -26.71 -8.13 -3.05
CA VAL A 335 -27.51 -8.57 -1.88
C VAL A 335 -28.63 -9.53 -2.23
N ASN A 336 -29.12 -9.51 -3.48
CA ASN A 336 -30.26 -10.31 -3.92
C ASN A 336 -29.87 -11.66 -4.53
N ASP A 337 -28.62 -11.90 -4.84
CA ASP A 337 -28.15 -13.15 -5.46
C ASP A 337 -27.02 -13.78 -4.62
N LYS A 338 -27.40 -14.80 -3.84
CA LYS A 338 -26.46 -15.52 -2.97
C LYS A 338 -25.44 -16.37 -3.76
N ASN A 339 -25.83 -16.88 -4.93
CA ASN A 339 -24.90 -17.62 -5.78
C ASN A 339 -23.83 -16.69 -6.35
N PHE A 340 -24.25 -15.53 -6.79
CA PHE A 340 -23.33 -14.47 -7.25
C PHE A 340 -22.38 -13.98 -6.12
N GLU A 341 -22.89 -13.79 -4.89
CA GLU A 341 -22.06 -13.50 -3.73
C GLU A 341 -20.98 -14.58 -3.53
N ASN A 342 -21.35 -15.87 -3.56
CA ASN A 342 -20.42 -16.99 -3.39
C ASN A 342 -19.39 -17.06 -4.54
N GLU A 343 -19.80 -16.79 -5.76
CA GLU A 343 -18.88 -16.72 -6.92
C GLU A 343 -17.82 -15.61 -6.71
N LEU A 344 -18.24 -14.42 -6.33
CA LEU A 344 -17.32 -13.30 -6.07
C LEU A 344 -16.38 -13.59 -4.90
N GLN A 345 -16.85 -14.25 -3.83
CA GLN A 345 -16.01 -14.69 -2.72
C GLN A 345 -14.87 -15.62 -3.19
N ASN A 346 -15.18 -16.58 -4.04
CA ASN A 346 -14.20 -17.53 -4.57
C ASN A 346 -13.20 -16.85 -5.51
N LYS A 347 -13.68 -15.96 -6.40
CA LYS A 347 -12.82 -15.16 -7.28
C LYS A 347 -11.86 -14.27 -6.49
N ALA A 348 -12.38 -13.54 -5.49
CA ALA A 348 -11.57 -12.68 -4.63
C ALA A 348 -10.47 -13.46 -3.90
N HIS A 349 -10.83 -14.61 -3.33
CA HIS A 349 -9.87 -15.47 -2.61
C HIS A 349 -8.80 -16.05 -3.54
N SER A 350 -9.20 -16.54 -4.71
CA SER A 350 -8.28 -17.11 -5.72
C SER A 350 -7.26 -16.07 -6.18
N LEU A 351 -7.72 -14.86 -6.54
CA LEU A 351 -6.82 -13.77 -6.96
C LEU A 351 -5.88 -13.33 -5.84
N ALA A 352 -6.42 -13.09 -4.64
CA ALA A 352 -5.61 -12.62 -3.51
C ALA A 352 -4.53 -13.64 -3.11
N THR A 353 -4.85 -14.93 -3.14
CA THR A 353 -3.90 -16.02 -2.89
C THR A 353 -2.80 -16.05 -3.95
N LYS A 354 -3.14 -15.84 -5.22
CA LYS A 354 -2.15 -15.74 -6.32
C LYS A 354 -1.23 -14.53 -6.14
N LEU A 355 -1.77 -13.39 -5.70
CA LEU A 355 -1.02 -12.14 -5.54
C LEU A 355 -0.13 -12.11 -4.29
N SER A 356 -0.58 -12.69 -3.18
CA SER A 356 0.05 -12.55 -1.86
C SER A 356 -0.01 -13.82 -1.00
N GLY A 357 -0.09 -15.00 -1.61
CA GLY A 357 0.04 -16.27 -0.90
C GLY A 357 1.49 -16.55 -0.46
N ALA A 358 1.66 -17.69 0.21
CA ALA A 358 2.97 -18.13 0.71
C ALA A 358 4.06 -18.10 -0.36
N ASN A 359 5.20 -17.53 -0.01
CA ASN A 359 6.38 -17.34 -0.87
C ASN A 359 6.20 -16.40 -2.08
N SER A 360 5.01 -15.87 -2.33
CA SER A 360 4.77 -14.99 -3.50
C SER A 360 5.67 -13.76 -3.49
N PHE A 361 5.83 -13.13 -2.33
CA PHE A 361 6.61 -11.91 -2.21
C PHE A 361 8.11 -12.16 -2.46
N GLY A 362 8.70 -13.16 -1.80
CA GLY A 362 10.10 -13.54 -2.00
C GLY A 362 10.40 -13.98 -3.44
N ASN A 363 9.52 -14.80 -4.03
CA ASN A 363 9.66 -15.26 -5.41
C ASN A 363 9.57 -14.12 -6.43
N ASN A 364 8.69 -13.13 -6.21
CA ASN A 364 8.61 -11.95 -7.08
C ASN A 364 9.87 -11.09 -7.01
N TRP A 365 10.44 -10.91 -5.81
CA TRP A 365 11.73 -10.24 -5.67
C TRP A 365 12.85 -11.01 -6.37
N ASN A 366 12.87 -12.35 -6.26
CA ASN A 366 13.86 -13.18 -6.92
C ASN A 366 13.81 -13.02 -8.45
N LYS A 367 12.61 -13.13 -9.05
CA LYS A 367 12.40 -12.91 -10.48
C LYS A 367 12.85 -11.53 -10.94
N LEU A 368 12.52 -10.49 -10.19
CA LEU A 368 12.97 -9.14 -10.49
C LEU A 368 14.49 -9.04 -10.50
N ILE A 369 15.15 -9.64 -9.50
CA ILE A 369 16.61 -9.57 -9.38
C ILE A 369 17.30 -10.42 -10.45
N GLU A 370 16.76 -11.57 -10.83
CA GLU A 370 17.26 -12.35 -11.97
C GLU A 370 17.25 -11.49 -13.24
N SER A 371 16.15 -10.78 -13.53
CA SER A 371 16.03 -9.91 -14.71
C SER A 371 16.92 -8.65 -14.68
N LEU A 372 17.57 -8.34 -13.57
CA LEU A 372 18.61 -7.27 -13.51
C LEU A 372 19.94 -7.68 -14.13
N TYR A 373 20.16 -8.97 -14.29
CA TYR A 373 21.43 -9.54 -14.76
C TYR A 373 21.32 -10.24 -16.12
N GLU A 374 20.11 -10.30 -16.68
CA GLU A 374 19.84 -10.63 -18.08
C GLU A 374 20.05 -9.38 -18.97
#